data_06cbc339efe722af8e8959c90b4f153c
#
_entry.id   06cbc339efe722af8e8959c90b4f153c
#
_cell.length_a   1.000
_cell.length_b   1.000
_cell.length_c   1.000
_cell.angle_alpha   90.00
_cell.angle_beta   90.00
_cell.angle_gamma   90.00
#
_symmetry.space_group_name_H-M   'P 1'
#
loop_
_entity.id
_entity.type
_entity.pdbx_description
1 polymer ?
#
loop_
_entity_poly.entity_id
_entity_poly.type
_entity_poly.pdbx_seq_one_letter_code
_entity_poly.pdbx_strand_id
1 'polypeptide(L)'
;SALALVLLCIKPLTKRLFSPKWQYYVWLTVLIVMVLPVKLSLPAEPVQITPAENTSAQTQQITPVQTQQEPAQPAALEEIAQRPALRIPDIPNAIVRISGFLWLAAAALLLGYRIAKYMMFLRTIKKYSVPECSLENIPKRLTVRKTELLDAPLIVGLIKPVLYLPQTEIKEEKLDYILLHELTHYRRHDLLYKWFAMLVSSIHWFNPFVYIVSRQIDEECEVSCDYAVCKTLTEPQKKDYMAMILDFVQTSIRKKRPLTTQMASSKKILKRRFLMMKTKKLLFTILLATF
;
A
#
# COMPACT_ATOMS: atom_id res chain seq x y z
N SER A 1 -7.26 -5.30 -6.71
CA SER A 1 -6.16 -6.31 -6.65
C SER A 1 -5.19 -6.17 -7.83
N ALA A 2 -5.68 -6.01 -9.08
CA ALA A 2 -4.82 -5.86 -10.27
C ALA A 2 -3.87 -4.67 -10.16
N LEU A 3 -4.36 -3.48 -9.78
CA LEU A 3 -3.53 -2.29 -9.60
C LEU A 3 -2.40 -2.51 -8.57
N ALA A 4 -2.71 -3.19 -7.47
CA ALA A 4 -1.71 -3.52 -6.45
C ALA A 4 -0.62 -4.44 -7.01
N LEU A 5 -1.00 -5.45 -7.80
CA LEU A 5 -0.05 -6.35 -8.47
C LEU A 5 0.84 -5.59 -9.46
N VAL A 6 0.24 -4.76 -10.32
CA VAL A 6 1.00 -3.93 -11.28
C VAL A 6 2.02 -3.06 -10.56
N LEU A 7 1.61 -2.36 -9.50
CA LEU A 7 2.52 -1.52 -8.71
C LEU A 7 3.62 -2.33 -8.01
N LEU A 8 3.32 -3.55 -7.53
CA LEU A 8 4.34 -4.42 -6.95
C LEU A 8 5.36 -4.87 -8.01
N CYS A 9 4.92 -5.22 -9.22
CA CYS A 9 5.80 -5.60 -10.32
C CYS A 9 6.68 -4.44 -10.78
N ILE A 10 6.12 -3.22 -10.87
CA ILE A 10 6.84 -2.02 -11.33
C ILE A 10 7.69 -1.40 -10.20
N LYS A 11 7.49 -1.83 -8.95
CA LYS A 11 8.18 -1.28 -7.76
C LYS A 11 9.70 -1.15 -7.90
N PRO A 12 10.48 -2.13 -8.45
CA PRO A 12 11.93 -1.97 -8.62
C PRO A 12 12.29 -0.81 -9.55
N LEU A 13 11.47 -0.54 -10.55
CA LEU A 13 11.65 0.57 -11.50
C LEU A 13 11.28 1.90 -10.83
N THR A 14 10.12 1.97 -10.18
CA THR A 14 9.64 3.20 -9.52
C THR A 14 10.57 3.65 -8.39
N LYS A 15 11.26 2.74 -7.70
CA LYS A 15 12.27 3.09 -6.68
C LYS A 15 13.46 3.86 -7.22
N ARG A 16 13.81 3.66 -8.48
CA ARG A 16 14.92 4.37 -9.13
C ARG A 16 14.49 5.74 -9.65
N LEU A 17 13.27 5.85 -10.15
CA LEU A 17 12.76 7.03 -10.84
C LEU A 17 12.08 8.05 -9.91
N PHE A 18 11.38 7.58 -8.88
CA PHE A 18 10.53 8.44 -8.05
C PHE A 18 11.05 8.62 -6.63
N SER A 19 10.69 9.78 -6.04
CA SER A 19 11.05 10.10 -4.65
C SER A 19 10.37 9.16 -3.64
N PRO A 20 10.97 8.94 -2.44
CA PRO A 20 10.34 8.15 -1.38
C PRO A 20 8.96 8.69 -0.95
N LYS A 21 8.76 10.01 -1.02
CA LYS A 21 7.46 10.64 -0.74
C LYS A 21 6.39 10.17 -1.74
N TRP A 22 6.71 10.15 -3.03
CA TRP A 22 5.80 9.65 -4.06
C TRP A 22 5.48 8.16 -3.85
N GLN A 23 6.48 7.34 -3.56
CA GLN A 23 6.31 5.91 -3.31
C GLN A 23 5.40 5.62 -2.11
N TYR A 24 5.39 6.48 -1.10
CA TYR A 24 4.49 6.37 0.04
C TYR A 24 3.04 6.68 -0.34
N TYR A 25 2.81 7.80 -1.03
CA TYR A 25 1.45 8.23 -1.35
C TYR A 25 0.79 7.47 -2.50
N VAL A 26 1.55 6.82 -3.39
CA VAL A 26 0.95 5.98 -4.44
C VAL A 26 0.13 4.81 -3.87
N TRP A 27 0.50 4.31 -2.69
CA TRP A 27 -0.28 3.27 -2.01
C TRP A 27 -1.61 3.80 -1.47
N LEU A 28 -1.73 5.09 -1.17
CA LEU A 28 -3.00 5.72 -0.82
C LEU A 28 -3.99 5.65 -1.98
N THR A 29 -3.51 5.89 -3.21
CA THR A 29 -4.34 5.75 -4.41
C THR A 29 -4.87 4.31 -4.55
N VAL A 30 -4.02 3.31 -4.28
CA VAL A 30 -4.47 1.90 -4.28
C VAL A 30 -5.58 1.66 -3.26
N LEU A 31 -5.42 2.16 -2.03
CA LEU A 31 -6.45 2.02 -0.99
C LEU A 31 -7.76 2.71 -1.38
N ILE A 32 -7.68 3.92 -1.96
CA ILE A 32 -8.86 4.67 -2.42
C ILE A 32 -9.59 3.89 -3.53
N VAL A 33 -8.86 3.38 -4.52
CA VAL A 33 -9.43 2.57 -5.61
C VAL A 33 -10.05 1.27 -5.09
N MET A 34 -9.51 0.68 -4.01
CA MET A 34 -10.11 -0.51 -3.38
C MET A 34 -11.44 -0.20 -2.69
N VAL A 35 -11.63 1.01 -2.17
CA VAL A 35 -12.88 1.44 -1.50
C VAL A 35 -13.93 1.91 -2.50
N LEU A 36 -13.50 2.61 -3.55
CA LEU A 36 -14.42 3.11 -4.56
C LEU A 36 -14.82 1.97 -5.50
N PRO A 37 -16.13 1.76 -5.76
CA PRO A 37 -16.61 0.81 -6.76
C PRO A 37 -16.37 1.39 -8.17
N VAL A 38 -15.11 1.51 -8.59
CA VAL A 38 -14.77 1.96 -9.95
C VAL A 38 -15.08 0.81 -10.90
N LYS A 39 -16.22 0.89 -11.59
CA LYS A 39 -16.48 0.07 -12.76
C LYS A 39 -15.56 0.60 -13.88
N LEU A 40 -14.42 -0.04 -14.10
CA LEU A 40 -13.66 0.14 -15.33
C LEU A 40 -14.48 -0.48 -16.47
N SER A 41 -15.37 0.30 -17.07
CA SER A 41 -15.94 -0.04 -18.36
C SER A 41 -14.83 0.16 -19.39
N LEU A 42 -14.09 -0.90 -19.67
CA LEU A 42 -13.27 -0.93 -20.87
C LEU A 42 -14.27 -0.86 -22.03
N PRO A 43 -14.18 0.11 -22.96
CA PRO A 43 -14.97 0.07 -24.17
C PRO A 43 -14.51 -1.15 -24.96
N ALA A 44 -15.20 -2.26 -24.78
CA ALA A 44 -15.12 -3.36 -25.72
C ALA A 44 -15.97 -2.93 -26.91
N GLU A 45 -15.38 -2.20 -27.84
CA GLU A 45 -15.95 -2.13 -29.17
C GLU A 45 -15.91 -3.56 -29.73
N PRO A 46 -17.08 -4.17 -30.04
CA PRO A 46 -17.06 -5.39 -30.81
C PRO A 46 -16.45 -5.01 -32.17
N VAL A 47 -15.29 -5.59 -32.47
CA VAL A 47 -14.75 -5.51 -33.83
C VAL A 47 -15.80 -6.15 -34.73
N GLN A 48 -16.63 -5.32 -35.38
CA GLN A 48 -17.49 -5.74 -36.47
C GLN A 48 -16.56 -6.06 -37.63
N ILE A 49 -16.29 -7.32 -37.85
CA ILE A 49 -15.70 -7.83 -39.08
C ILE A 49 -16.81 -7.71 -40.11
N THR A 50 -16.89 -6.57 -40.80
CA THR A 50 -17.69 -6.43 -41.99
C THR A 50 -17.08 -7.36 -43.06
N PRO A 51 -17.86 -8.32 -43.60
CA PRO A 51 -17.38 -9.08 -44.73
C PRO A 51 -17.13 -8.11 -45.87
N ALA A 52 -15.97 -8.20 -46.52
CA ALA A 52 -15.62 -7.38 -47.66
C ALA A 52 -16.70 -7.53 -48.73
N GLU A 53 -17.32 -6.41 -49.07
CA GLU A 53 -18.30 -6.28 -50.15
C GLU A 53 -17.57 -6.54 -51.46
N ASN A 54 -17.87 -7.68 -52.08
CA ASN A 54 -17.38 -8.03 -53.42
C ASN A 54 -17.93 -7.04 -54.41
N THR A 55 -17.07 -6.16 -54.90
CA THR A 55 -17.35 -5.30 -56.06
C THR A 55 -17.71 -6.15 -57.26
N SER A 56 -18.96 -6.11 -57.65
CA SER A 56 -19.48 -6.72 -58.84
C SER A 56 -18.96 -6.01 -60.07
N ALA A 57 -18.03 -6.63 -60.78
CA ALA A 57 -17.74 -6.27 -62.15
C ALA A 57 -18.78 -6.93 -63.07
N GLN A 58 -19.50 -6.10 -63.82
CA GLN A 58 -20.39 -6.50 -64.89
C GLN A 58 -19.63 -7.26 -65.98
N THR A 59 -20.09 -8.42 -66.39
CA THR A 59 -19.86 -8.91 -67.77
C THR A 59 -20.92 -9.93 -68.16
N GLN A 60 -21.71 -9.55 -69.15
CA GLN A 60 -22.35 -10.19 -70.32
C GLN A 60 -22.89 -11.64 -70.18
N GLN A 61 -24.13 -11.74 -70.59
CA GLN A 61 -24.96 -12.90 -70.91
C GLN A 61 -24.29 -13.92 -71.83
N ILE A 62 -24.36 -15.18 -71.50
CA ILE A 62 -24.50 -16.31 -72.48
C ILE A 62 -25.34 -17.39 -71.77
N THR A 63 -26.43 -17.80 -72.42
CA THR A 63 -27.40 -18.84 -72.04
C THR A 63 -26.91 -20.27 -72.40
N PRO A 64 -27.66 -21.36 -72.14
CA PRO A 64 -27.57 -22.22 -70.96
C PRO A 64 -27.10 -23.64 -71.32
N VAL A 65 -26.47 -24.32 -70.40
CA VAL A 65 -26.45 -25.82 -70.39
C VAL A 65 -26.75 -26.28 -68.96
N GLN A 66 -27.85 -27.03 -68.85
CA GLN A 66 -28.23 -27.73 -67.64
C GLN A 66 -27.21 -28.81 -67.34
N THR A 67 -26.63 -28.77 -66.14
CA THR A 67 -26.07 -29.95 -65.48
C THR A 67 -26.41 -29.83 -64.01
N GLN A 68 -27.25 -30.77 -63.57
CA GLN A 68 -27.58 -30.99 -62.19
C GLN A 68 -26.31 -31.34 -61.42
N GLN A 69 -25.90 -30.46 -60.50
CA GLN A 69 -25.05 -30.84 -59.38
C GLN A 69 -25.65 -30.24 -58.12
N GLU A 70 -26.02 -31.15 -57.26
CA GLU A 70 -26.49 -31.03 -55.90
C GLU A 70 -25.59 -30.07 -55.09
N PRO A 71 -26.12 -29.03 -54.44
CA PRO A 71 -25.28 -28.15 -53.60
C PRO A 71 -25.00 -28.86 -52.28
N ALA A 72 -23.75 -29.24 -52.10
CA ALA A 72 -23.25 -29.61 -50.76
C ALA A 72 -23.49 -28.47 -49.80
N GLN A 73 -24.42 -28.61 -48.89
CA GLN A 73 -24.69 -27.70 -47.78
C GLN A 73 -23.42 -27.53 -46.95
N PRO A 74 -23.04 -26.32 -46.56
CA PRO A 74 -22.01 -26.10 -45.58
C PRO A 74 -22.61 -26.27 -44.18
N ALA A 75 -22.90 -27.51 -43.78
CA ALA A 75 -23.39 -27.84 -42.45
C ALA A 75 -22.40 -27.54 -41.32
N ALA A 76 -21.16 -27.16 -41.65
CA ALA A 76 -20.10 -26.91 -40.68
C ALA A 76 -20.09 -25.50 -40.07
N LEU A 77 -20.83 -24.53 -40.66
CA LEU A 77 -20.86 -23.16 -40.15
C LEU A 77 -22.02 -22.87 -39.21
N GLU A 78 -23.10 -23.67 -39.27
CA GLU A 78 -24.22 -23.51 -38.31
C GLU A 78 -23.97 -24.18 -36.96
N GLU A 79 -23.09 -25.19 -36.87
CA GLU A 79 -22.77 -25.87 -35.61
C GLU A 79 -21.93 -25.02 -34.65
N ILE A 80 -21.21 -23.97 -35.15
CA ILE A 80 -20.45 -23.02 -34.32
C ILE A 80 -21.36 -21.97 -33.67
N ALA A 81 -22.52 -21.68 -34.28
CA ALA A 81 -23.47 -20.68 -33.75
C ALA A 81 -24.36 -21.23 -32.61
N GLN A 82 -24.38 -22.54 -32.40
CA GLN A 82 -25.22 -23.22 -31.38
C GLN A 82 -24.42 -23.66 -30.15
N ARG A 83 -23.22 -23.16 -29.90
CA ARG A 83 -22.59 -23.37 -28.60
C ARG A 83 -23.48 -22.70 -27.56
N PRO A 84 -24.06 -23.48 -26.59
CA PRO A 84 -24.87 -22.88 -25.55
C PRO A 84 -23.99 -21.88 -24.82
N ALA A 85 -24.36 -20.60 -24.87
CA ALA A 85 -23.74 -19.60 -24.01
C ALA A 85 -23.74 -20.15 -22.60
N LEU A 86 -22.59 -20.21 -21.95
CA LEU A 86 -22.46 -20.66 -20.57
C LEU A 86 -23.48 -19.86 -19.75
N ARG A 87 -24.66 -20.44 -19.52
CA ARG A 87 -25.66 -19.86 -18.63
C ARG A 87 -25.08 -19.94 -17.24
N ILE A 88 -24.55 -18.78 -16.78
CA ILE A 88 -24.24 -18.61 -15.36
C ILE A 88 -25.57 -18.82 -14.64
N PRO A 89 -25.67 -19.82 -13.76
CA PRO A 89 -26.94 -20.11 -13.06
C PRO A 89 -27.36 -18.84 -12.33
N ASP A 90 -28.64 -18.45 -12.44
CA ASP A 90 -29.18 -17.30 -11.72
C ASP A 90 -29.03 -17.53 -10.22
N ILE A 91 -28.05 -16.85 -9.62
CA ILE A 91 -27.82 -16.93 -8.17
C ILE A 91 -29.03 -16.28 -7.50
N PRO A 92 -29.77 -16.99 -6.65
CA PRO A 92 -30.93 -16.44 -5.98
C PRO A 92 -30.55 -15.14 -5.24
N ASN A 93 -31.31 -14.07 -5.42
CA ASN A 93 -31.10 -12.77 -4.77
C ASN A 93 -30.93 -12.88 -3.24
N ALA A 94 -31.58 -13.90 -2.64
CA ALA A 94 -31.44 -14.20 -1.22
C ALA A 94 -29.99 -14.60 -0.85
N ILE A 95 -29.32 -15.44 -1.65
CA ILE A 95 -27.94 -15.87 -1.40
C ILE A 95 -26.99 -14.66 -1.48
N VAL A 96 -27.18 -13.79 -2.48
CA VAL A 96 -26.37 -12.56 -2.64
C VAL A 96 -26.55 -11.63 -1.44
N ARG A 97 -27.77 -11.46 -0.95
CA ARG A 97 -28.03 -10.63 0.24
C ARG A 97 -27.42 -11.24 1.50
N ILE A 98 -27.59 -12.53 1.73
CA ILE A 98 -27.04 -13.22 2.92
C ILE A 98 -25.51 -13.15 2.91
N SER A 99 -24.87 -13.43 1.77
CA SER A 99 -23.41 -13.35 1.66
C SER A 99 -22.88 -11.92 1.90
N GLY A 100 -23.61 -10.90 1.41
CA GLY A 100 -23.28 -9.50 1.67
C GLY A 100 -23.37 -9.14 3.16
N PHE A 101 -24.43 -9.60 3.85
CA PHE A 101 -24.55 -9.39 5.31
C PHE A 101 -23.47 -10.11 6.10
N LEU A 102 -23.16 -11.36 5.75
CA LEU A 102 -22.08 -12.13 6.41
C LEU A 102 -20.71 -11.46 6.20
N TRP A 103 -20.43 -11.00 4.99
CA TRP A 103 -19.20 -10.26 4.69
C TRP A 103 -19.09 -8.96 5.51
N LEU A 104 -20.16 -8.16 5.58
CA LEU A 104 -20.20 -6.92 6.33
C LEU A 104 -20.06 -7.18 7.84
N ALA A 105 -20.74 -8.20 8.36
CA ALA A 105 -20.63 -8.61 9.77
C ALA A 105 -19.19 -9.02 10.11
N ALA A 106 -18.55 -9.84 9.27
CA ALA A 106 -17.16 -10.25 9.46
C ALA A 106 -16.20 -9.04 9.41
N ALA A 107 -16.40 -8.10 8.48
CA ALA A 107 -15.61 -6.87 8.40
C ALA A 107 -15.78 -6.00 9.65
N ALA A 108 -17.02 -5.83 10.14
CA ALA A 108 -17.33 -5.06 11.35
C ALA A 108 -16.74 -5.71 12.61
N LEU A 109 -16.82 -7.03 12.75
CA LEU A 109 -16.22 -7.77 13.86
C LEU A 109 -14.69 -7.64 13.87
N LEU A 110 -14.05 -7.78 12.71
CA LEU A 110 -12.59 -7.61 12.58
C LEU A 110 -12.15 -6.18 12.90
N LEU A 111 -12.86 -5.19 12.39
CA LEU A 111 -12.58 -3.79 12.69
C LEU A 111 -12.77 -3.51 14.18
N GLY A 112 -13.88 -3.95 14.78
CA GLY A 112 -14.17 -3.84 16.21
C GLY A 112 -13.09 -4.49 17.07
N TYR A 113 -12.65 -5.70 16.71
CA TYR A 113 -11.55 -6.39 17.39
C TYR A 113 -10.23 -5.59 17.33
N ARG A 114 -9.87 -5.04 16.16
CA ARG A 114 -8.66 -4.23 15.99
C ARG A 114 -8.73 -2.94 16.80
N ILE A 115 -9.87 -2.27 16.79
CA ILE A 115 -10.11 -1.05 17.59
C ILE A 115 -10.04 -1.39 19.09
N ALA A 116 -10.68 -2.47 19.53
CA ALA A 116 -10.63 -2.90 20.92
C ALA A 116 -9.20 -3.19 21.39
N LYS A 117 -8.41 -3.93 20.60
CA LYS A 117 -6.98 -4.16 20.87
C LYS A 117 -6.19 -2.86 20.97
N TYR A 118 -6.42 -1.91 20.05
CA TYR A 118 -5.78 -0.61 20.08
C TYR A 118 -6.17 0.19 21.34
N MET A 119 -7.45 0.20 21.69
CA MET A 119 -7.92 0.87 22.91
C MET A 119 -7.37 0.24 24.19
N MET A 120 -7.27 -1.10 24.23
CA MET A 120 -6.62 -1.81 25.35
C MET A 120 -5.15 -1.42 25.46
N PHE A 121 -4.43 -1.39 24.34
CA PHE A 121 -3.04 -0.93 24.30
C PHE A 121 -2.90 0.50 24.81
N LEU A 122 -3.76 1.44 24.35
CA LEU A 122 -3.75 2.83 24.80
C LEU A 122 -4.02 2.95 26.31
N ARG A 123 -4.96 2.18 26.84
CA ARG A 123 -5.27 2.17 28.29
C ARG A 123 -4.08 1.65 29.09
N THR A 124 -3.46 0.57 28.62
CA THR A 124 -2.30 -0.04 29.29
C THR A 124 -1.11 0.91 29.32
N ILE A 125 -0.74 1.48 28.15
CA ILE A 125 0.42 2.37 28.08
C ILE A 125 0.18 3.66 28.88
N LYS A 126 -1.04 4.19 28.87
CA LYS A 126 -1.40 5.37 29.69
C LYS A 126 -1.29 5.10 31.18
N LYS A 127 -1.71 3.91 31.63
CA LYS A 127 -1.65 3.50 33.05
C LYS A 127 -0.21 3.45 33.55
N TYR A 128 0.72 2.95 32.73
CA TYR A 128 2.14 2.78 33.09
C TYR A 128 3.03 3.87 32.51
N SER A 129 2.53 5.09 32.39
CA SER A 129 3.30 6.22 31.87
C SER A 129 3.19 7.43 32.77
N VAL A 130 4.27 8.22 32.85
CA VAL A 130 4.37 9.46 33.62
C VAL A 130 4.37 10.65 32.66
N PRO A 131 3.68 11.76 32.97
CA PRO A 131 3.77 12.97 32.17
C PRO A 131 5.22 13.49 32.13
N GLU A 132 5.64 13.98 30.97
CA GLU A 132 6.94 14.64 30.77
C GLU A 132 6.67 16.09 30.38
N CYS A 133 7.08 17.04 31.21
CA CYS A 133 6.82 18.47 31.02
C CYS A 133 8.08 19.27 30.65
N SER A 134 9.27 18.63 30.66
CA SER A 134 10.56 19.32 30.50
C SER A 134 10.98 19.55 29.04
N LEU A 135 10.18 19.10 28.06
CA LEU A 135 10.54 19.23 26.66
C LEU A 135 10.00 20.52 26.05
N GLU A 136 10.90 21.36 25.57
CA GLU A 136 10.60 22.57 24.82
C GLU A 136 10.35 22.27 23.34
N ASN A 137 9.72 23.19 22.62
CA ASN A 137 9.48 23.12 21.15
C ASN A 137 8.51 22.01 20.66
N ILE A 138 7.61 21.53 21.52
CA ILE A 138 6.58 20.57 21.16
C ILE A 138 5.28 21.29 20.81
N PRO A 139 4.54 20.85 19.76
CA PRO A 139 3.23 21.41 19.43
C PRO A 139 2.27 21.33 20.63
N LYS A 140 1.57 22.42 20.94
CA LYS A 140 0.64 22.51 22.09
C LYS A 140 -0.43 21.41 22.16
N ARG A 141 -0.73 20.79 21.01
CA ARG A 141 -1.71 19.68 20.94
C ARG A 141 -1.12 18.31 21.22
N LEU A 142 0.20 18.18 21.30
CA LEU A 142 0.90 16.92 21.52
C LEU A 142 1.33 16.82 22.98
N THR A 143 0.79 15.84 23.70
CA THR A 143 1.21 15.55 25.07
C THR A 143 2.38 14.57 25.05
N VAL A 144 3.38 14.76 25.91
CA VAL A 144 4.52 13.84 26.04
C VAL A 144 4.42 13.05 27.33
N ARG A 145 4.73 11.79 27.28
CA ARG A 145 4.76 10.88 28.42
C ARG A 145 5.94 9.92 28.30
N LYS A 146 6.50 9.51 29.44
CA LYS A 146 7.55 8.48 29.52
C LYS A 146 6.96 7.16 30.02
N THR A 147 7.46 6.03 29.54
CA THR A 147 6.99 4.70 29.94
C THR A 147 8.10 3.66 29.81
N GLU A 148 8.08 2.67 30.71
CA GLU A 148 8.96 1.49 30.66
C GLU A 148 8.49 0.41 29.66
N LEU A 149 7.22 0.50 29.21
CA LEU A 149 6.62 -0.51 28.33
C LEU A 149 7.13 -0.45 26.89
N LEU A 150 7.80 0.63 26.51
CA LEU A 150 8.30 0.85 25.16
C LEU A 150 9.82 0.88 25.11
N ASP A 151 10.37 0.29 24.06
CA ASP A 151 11.80 0.33 23.73
C ASP A 151 12.14 1.40 22.70
N ALA A 152 11.13 1.96 22.03
CA ALA A 152 11.26 3.01 21.03
C ALA A 152 10.16 4.06 21.20
N PRO A 153 10.40 5.30 20.79
CA PRO A 153 9.38 6.34 20.76
C PRO A 153 8.18 5.94 19.93
N LEU A 154 7.01 6.46 20.28
CA LEU A 154 5.77 6.13 19.57
C LEU A 154 4.72 7.23 19.74
N ILE A 155 4.15 7.72 18.62
CA ILE A 155 2.99 8.61 18.65
C ILE A 155 1.72 7.79 18.46
N VAL A 156 0.76 7.97 19.35
CA VAL A 156 -0.56 7.33 19.32
C VAL A 156 -1.67 8.32 19.64
N GLY A 157 -2.90 7.96 19.28
CA GLY A 157 -4.07 8.80 19.51
C GLY A 157 -4.40 9.68 18.30
N LEU A 158 -5.53 9.41 17.63
CA LEU A 158 -5.95 10.14 16.43
C LEU A 158 -6.44 11.55 16.73
N ILE A 159 -7.25 11.70 17.81
CA ILE A 159 -7.89 12.97 18.19
C ILE A 159 -7.00 13.74 19.18
N LYS A 160 -6.46 13.03 20.16
CA LYS A 160 -5.56 13.57 21.19
C LYS A 160 -4.23 12.83 21.08
N PRO A 161 -3.32 13.29 20.22
CA PRO A 161 -2.05 12.61 20.00
C PRO A 161 -1.16 12.72 21.23
N VAL A 162 -0.54 11.61 21.60
CA VAL A 162 0.40 11.51 22.70
C VAL A 162 1.68 10.86 22.20
N LEU A 163 2.80 11.53 22.43
CA LEU A 163 4.14 11.00 22.19
C LEU A 163 4.60 10.25 23.45
N TYR A 164 4.82 8.96 23.33
CA TYR A 164 5.42 8.15 24.37
C TYR A 164 6.91 7.96 24.11
N LEU A 165 7.73 8.27 25.09
CA LEU A 165 9.17 8.05 25.08
C LEU A 165 9.49 6.87 26.01
N PRO A 166 10.53 6.06 25.69
CA PRO A 166 11.05 5.07 26.64
C PRO A 166 11.63 5.77 27.86
N GLN A 167 11.56 5.09 29.02
CA GLN A 167 12.10 5.63 30.29
C GLN A 167 13.61 5.50 30.40
N THR A 168 14.27 4.80 29.46
CA THR A 168 15.74 4.73 29.39
C THR A 168 16.33 6.13 29.16
N GLU A 169 17.44 6.41 29.84
CA GLU A 169 18.17 7.66 29.60
C GLU A 169 18.60 7.78 28.12
N ILE A 170 18.01 8.76 27.45
CA ILE A 170 18.33 9.10 26.08
C ILE A 170 19.25 10.33 26.17
N LYS A 171 20.43 10.26 25.55
CA LYS A 171 21.31 11.43 25.42
C LYS A 171 20.56 12.57 24.74
N GLU A 172 20.70 13.80 25.21
CA GLU A 172 20.01 14.98 24.65
C GLU A 172 20.19 15.12 23.14
N GLU A 173 21.40 14.93 22.63
CA GLU A 173 21.69 14.98 21.19
C GLU A 173 20.87 13.98 20.36
N LYS A 174 20.58 12.80 20.93
CA LYS A 174 19.74 11.80 20.26
C LYS A 174 18.26 12.12 20.39
N LEU A 175 17.85 12.78 21.46
CA LEU A 175 16.47 13.15 21.73
C LEU A 175 15.95 14.12 20.66
N ASP A 176 16.74 15.09 20.24
CA ASP A 176 16.38 16.04 19.19
C ASP A 176 16.08 15.33 17.85
N TYR A 177 16.90 14.35 17.47
CA TYR A 177 16.65 13.57 16.26
C TYR A 177 15.41 12.68 16.37
N ILE A 178 15.15 12.14 17.55
CA ILE A 178 13.93 11.37 17.83
C ILE A 178 12.71 12.28 17.69
N LEU A 179 12.73 13.42 18.34
CA LEU A 179 11.63 14.38 18.27
C LEU A 179 11.40 14.84 16.82
N LEU A 180 12.47 15.13 16.09
CA LEU A 180 12.38 15.52 14.68
C LEU A 180 11.73 14.43 13.83
N HIS A 181 12.06 13.14 14.04
CA HIS A 181 11.45 12.00 13.36
C HIS A 181 9.97 11.87 13.70
N GLU A 182 9.65 11.82 14.99
CA GLU A 182 8.26 11.63 15.46
C GLU A 182 7.36 12.81 15.09
N LEU A 183 7.85 14.04 15.21
CA LEU A 183 7.13 15.23 14.78
C LEU A 183 6.93 15.28 13.25
N THR A 184 7.81 14.67 12.47
CA THR A 184 7.62 14.51 11.03
C THR A 184 6.44 13.59 10.72
N HIS A 185 6.32 12.45 11.40
CA HIS A 185 5.14 11.58 11.30
C HIS A 185 3.85 12.31 11.71
N TYR A 186 3.91 13.06 12.81
CA TYR A 186 2.78 13.84 13.29
C TYR A 186 2.30 14.89 12.28
N ARG A 187 3.23 15.70 11.72
CA ARG A 187 2.91 16.75 10.73
C ARG A 187 2.36 16.18 9.42
N ARG A 188 2.76 14.98 9.05
CA ARG A 188 2.31 14.29 7.84
C ARG A 188 1.00 13.54 8.01
N HIS A 189 0.47 13.48 9.23
CA HIS A 189 -0.73 12.71 9.57
C HIS A 189 -0.61 11.20 9.23
N ASP A 190 0.58 10.62 9.38
CA ASP A 190 0.85 9.23 9.04
C ASP A 190 -0.04 8.27 9.85
N LEU A 191 -0.41 8.64 11.07
CA LEU A 191 -1.33 7.87 11.90
C LEU A 191 -2.73 7.77 11.26
N LEU A 192 -3.24 8.86 10.67
CA LEU A 192 -4.53 8.86 9.96
C LEU A 192 -4.48 7.92 8.75
N TYR A 193 -3.38 7.95 8.01
CA TYR A 193 -3.18 7.05 6.88
C TYR A 193 -3.16 5.57 7.31
N LYS A 194 -2.47 5.23 8.41
CA LYS A 194 -2.46 3.87 8.98
C LYS A 194 -3.86 3.42 9.43
N TRP A 195 -4.67 4.32 9.99
CA TRP A 195 -6.07 4.03 10.32
C TRP A 195 -6.92 3.75 9.09
N PHE A 196 -6.73 4.53 8.03
CA PHE A 196 -7.40 4.28 6.76
C PHE A 196 -7.00 2.92 6.15
N ALA A 197 -5.71 2.58 6.17
CA ALA A 197 -5.24 1.27 5.74
C ALA A 197 -5.83 0.12 6.59
N MET A 198 -5.98 0.32 7.90
CA MET A 198 -6.63 -0.64 8.80
C MET A 198 -8.11 -0.82 8.44
N LEU A 199 -8.85 0.25 8.16
CA LEU A 199 -10.25 0.21 7.73
C LEU A 199 -10.38 -0.59 6.42
N VAL A 200 -9.60 -0.24 5.39
CA VAL A 200 -9.62 -0.90 4.09
C VAL A 200 -9.27 -2.40 4.23
N SER A 201 -8.26 -2.72 5.03
CA SER A 201 -7.87 -4.11 5.27
C SER A 201 -8.91 -4.90 6.08
N SER A 202 -9.79 -4.25 6.83
CA SER A 202 -10.89 -4.90 7.52
C SER A 202 -12.07 -5.16 6.59
N ILE A 203 -12.35 -4.24 5.65
CA ILE A 203 -13.36 -4.41 4.60
C ILE A 203 -12.96 -5.54 3.63
N HIS A 204 -11.69 -5.57 3.23
CA HIS A 204 -11.14 -6.56 2.29
C HIS A 204 -10.40 -7.71 3.00
N TRP A 205 -10.90 -8.13 4.17
CA TRP A 205 -10.26 -9.11 5.04
C TRP A 205 -9.90 -10.44 4.37
N PHE A 206 -10.67 -10.85 3.38
CA PHE A 206 -10.47 -12.08 2.60
C PHE A 206 -9.41 -11.94 1.50
N ASN A 207 -8.96 -10.71 1.19
CA ASN A 207 -8.03 -10.44 0.10
C ASN A 207 -6.58 -10.39 0.62
N PRO A 208 -5.70 -11.36 0.29
CA PRO A 208 -4.32 -11.37 0.77
C PRO A 208 -3.51 -10.16 0.31
N PHE A 209 -3.84 -9.56 -0.84
CA PHE A 209 -3.12 -8.40 -1.34
C PHE A 209 -3.25 -7.17 -0.45
N VAL A 210 -4.34 -7.00 0.29
CA VAL A 210 -4.49 -5.86 1.20
C VAL A 210 -3.48 -5.88 2.34
N TYR A 211 -3.11 -7.07 2.81
CA TYR A 211 -2.08 -7.22 3.86
C TYR A 211 -0.68 -6.91 3.32
N ILE A 212 -0.41 -7.27 2.05
CA ILE A 212 0.84 -6.91 1.38
C ILE A 212 0.90 -5.39 1.21
N VAL A 213 -0.18 -4.75 0.76
CA VAL A 213 -0.29 -3.29 0.61
C VAL A 213 -0.09 -2.59 1.96
N SER A 214 -0.74 -3.05 3.03
CA SER A 214 -0.58 -2.47 4.37
C SER A 214 0.87 -2.53 4.84
N ARG A 215 1.54 -3.66 4.64
CA ARG A 215 2.96 -3.81 4.94
C ARG A 215 3.84 -2.88 4.11
N GLN A 216 3.52 -2.69 2.81
CA GLN A 216 4.25 -1.75 1.97
C GLN A 216 4.07 -0.31 2.44
N ILE A 217 2.87 0.07 2.89
CA ILE A 217 2.59 1.38 3.47
C ILE A 217 3.46 1.62 4.70
N ASP A 218 3.55 0.65 5.62
CA ASP A 218 4.39 0.77 6.81
C ASP A 218 5.88 0.93 6.44
N GLU A 219 6.38 0.13 5.50
CA GLU A 219 7.77 0.22 5.03
C GLU A 219 8.08 1.57 4.35
N GLU A 220 7.18 2.05 3.47
CA GLU A 220 7.36 3.32 2.75
C GLU A 220 7.16 4.54 3.67
N CYS A 221 6.32 4.42 4.69
CA CYS A 221 6.12 5.45 5.71
C CYS A 221 7.44 5.81 6.37
N GLU A 222 8.17 4.80 6.87
CA GLU A 222 9.48 4.98 7.53
C GLU A 222 10.51 5.60 6.57
N VAL A 223 10.67 5.01 5.38
CA VAL A 223 11.64 5.50 4.37
C VAL A 223 11.34 6.94 3.94
N SER A 224 10.06 7.26 3.78
CA SER A 224 9.62 8.61 3.39
C SER A 224 9.76 9.61 4.55
N CYS A 225 9.62 9.17 5.80
CA CYS A 225 9.87 10.00 6.98
C CYS A 225 11.36 10.34 7.09
N ASP A 226 12.23 9.33 7.02
CA ASP A 226 13.68 9.55 7.02
C ASP A 226 14.14 10.47 5.90
N TYR A 227 13.57 10.32 4.72
CA TYR A 227 13.86 11.20 3.59
C TYR A 227 13.49 12.66 3.88
N ALA A 228 12.34 12.88 4.53
CA ALA A 228 11.90 14.21 4.92
C ALA A 228 12.82 14.83 5.99
N VAL A 229 13.19 14.06 7.01
CA VAL A 229 14.13 14.45 8.06
C VAL A 229 15.51 14.76 7.47
N CYS A 230 16.06 13.86 6.64
CA CYS A 230 17.39 14.06 6.06
C CYS A 230 17.50 15.28 5.15
N LYS A 231 16.39 15.81 4.64
CA LYS A 231 16.40 17.07 3.88
C LYS A 231 16.73 18.29 4.73
N THR A 232 16.45 18.24 6.02
CA THR A 232 16.68 19.38 6.95
C THR A 232 18.02 19.29 7.66
N LEU A 233 18.73 18.15 7.55
CA LEU A 233 19.98 17.88 8.25
C LEU A 233 21.20 18.10 7.36
N THR A 234 22.29 18.57 7.97
CA THR A 234 23.64 18.63 7.37
C THR A 234 24.24 17.23 7.26
N GLU A 235 25.31 17.05 6.48
CA GLU A 235 25.93 15.72 6.30
C GLU A 235 26.48 15.10 7.62
N PRO A 236 27.10 15.84 8.55
CA PRO A 236 27.43 15.29 9.87
C PRO A 236 26.18 14.84 10.64
N GLN A 237 25.16 15.70 10.74
CA GLN A 237 23.92 15.40 11.45
C GLN A 237 23.19 14.17 10.87
N LYS A 238 23.27 13.93 9.57
CA LYS A 238 22.72 12.70 8.96
C LYS A 238 23.40 11.45 9.47
N LYS A 239 24.72 11.49 9.73
CA LYS A 239 25.45 10.35 10.30
C LYS A 239 24.99 10.08 11.73
N ASP A 240 24.80 11.10 12.54
CA ASP A 240 24.32 10.99 13.93
C ASP A 240 22.89 10.48 13.96
N TYR A 241 22.02 11.00 13.10
CA TYR A 241 20.65 10.50 12.89
C TYR A 241 20.64 9.01 12.49
N MET A 242 21.50 8.60 11.57
CA MET A 242 21.62 7.19 11.17
C MET A 242 22.11 6.31 12.32
N ALA A 243 23.06 6.79 13.12
CA ALA A 243 23.56 6.07 14.30
C ALA A 243 22.44 5.89 15.34
N MET A 244 21.63 6.92 15.57
CA MET A 244 20.44 6.86 16.45
C MET A 244 19.44 5.78 15.98
N ILE A 245 19.08 5.77 14.69
CA ILE A 245 18.17 4.75 14.15
C ILE A 245 18.74 3.33 14.35
N LEU A 246 20.04 3.15 14.11
CA LEU A 246 20.71 1.87 14.28
C LEU A 246 20.63 1.37 15.74
N ASP A 247 20.87 2.27 16.68
CA ASP A 247 20.83 1.99 18.11
C ASP A 247 19.42 1.48 18.55
N PHE A 248 18.35 2.16 18.12
CA PHE A 248 16.98 1.70 18.39
C PHE A 248 16.67 0.33 17.79
N VAL A 249 17.11 0.10 16.55
CA VAL A 249 16.88 -1.21 15.90
C VAL A 249 17.67 -2.31 16.62
N GLN A 250 18.90 -2.05 17.02
CA GLN A 250 19.73 -3.02 17.78
C GLN A 250 19.09 -3.34 19.14
N THR A 251 18.63 -2.33 19.86
CA THR A 251 17.95 -2.50 21.15
C THR A 251 16.67 -3.32 21.00
N SER A 252 15.88 -3.04 19.97
CA SER A 252 14.66 -3.79 19.64
C SER A 252 14.93 -5.25 19.24
N ILE A 253 16.05 -5.53 18.58
CA ILE A 253 16.46 -6.88 18.21
C ILE A 253 16.93 -7.67 19.45
N ARG A 254 17.70 -7.06 20.34
CA ARG A 254 18.22 -7.71 21.57
C ARG A 254 17.10 -8.24 22.47
N LYS A 255 15.99 -7.52 22.57
CA LYS A 255 14.85 -7.89 23.42
C LYS A 255 13.87 -8.88 22.77
N LYS A 256 13.89 -9.04 21.44
CA LYS A 256 13.04 -10.00 20.71
C LYS A 256 13.73 -11.37 20.64
N ARG A 257 12.96 -12.44 20.93
CA ARG A 257 13.43 -13.83 20.83
C ARG A 257 13.92 -14.16 19.39
N PRO A 258 15.01 -14.92 19.22
CA PRO A 258 15.74 -15.03 17.95
C PRO A 258 15.03 -15.77 16.80
N LEU A 259 13.86 -16.34 17.01
CA LEU A 259 13.19 -17.25 16.07
C LEU A 259 12.03 -16.63 15.25
N THR A 260 11.96 -15.29 15.09
CA THR A 260 10.84 -14.68 14.37
C THR A 260 11.26 -14.15 12.98
N THR A 261 10.42 -14.44 11.96
CA THR A 261 10.52 -13.91 10.59
C THR A 261 10.54 -12.37 10.52
N GLN A 262 10.13 -11.68 11.60
CA GLN A 262 10.21 -10.23 11.75
C GLN A 262 11.65 -9.69 11.72
N MET A 263 12.66 -10.48 12.13
CA MET A 263 14.06 -10.02 12.10
C MET A 263 14.60 -9.81 10.69
N ALA A 264 14.28 -10.71 9.75
CA ALA A 264 14.71 -10.58 8.35
C ALA A 264 14.05 -9.37 7.67
N SER A 265 12.77 -9.13 7.95
CA SER A 265 12.05 -7.95 7.47
C SER A 265 12.64 -6.65 8.03
N SER A 266 12.93 -6.60 9.33
CA SER A 266 13.54 -5.44 9.98
C SER A 266 14.91 -5.08 9.39
N LYS A 267 15.79 -6.07 9.14
CA LYS A 267 17.09 -5.86 8.49
C LYS A 267 16.96 -5.30 7.07
N LYS A 268 16.02 -5.83 6.28
CA LYS A 268 15.76 -5.35 4.90
C LYS A 268 15.29 -3.91 4.87
N ILE A 269 14.36 -3.54 5.75
CA ILE A 269 13.86 -2.17 5.88
C ILE A 269 14.99 -1.24 6.31
N LEU A 270 15.76 -1.61 7.33
CA LEU A 270 16.89 -0.83 7.81
C LEU A 270 17.94 -0.58 6.72
N LYS A 271 18.33 -1.62 5.97
CA LYS A 271 19.24 -1.49 4.83
C LYS A 271 18.68 -0.49 3.80
N ARG A 272 17.37 -0.51 3.54
CA ARG A 272 16.71 0.39 2.60
C ARG A 272 16.70 1.83 3.12
N ARG A 273 16.42 2.05 4.42
CA ARG A 273 16.49 3.37 5.07
C ARG A 273 17.89 3.97 4.88
N PHE A 274 18.94 3.20 5.15
CA PHE A 274 20.34 3.67 4.98
C PHE A 274 20.74 3.92 3.52
N LEU A 275 20.37 3.05 2.60
CA LEU A 275 20.68 3.25 1.18
C LEU A 275 20.05 4.53 0.65
N MET A 276 18.80 4.83 1.04
CA MET A 276 18.11 6.04 0.62
C MET A 276 18.82 7.31 1.13
N MET A 277 19.37 7.28 2.35
CA MET A 277 20.10 8.43 2.92
C MET A 277 21.44 8.69 2.21
N LYS A 278 22.07 7.66 1.64
CA LYS A 278 23.36 7.75 0.93
C LYS A 278 23.24 8.14 -0.56
N THR A 279 22.14 7.83 -1.24
CA THR A 279 22.09 7.79 -2.72
C THR A 279 21.96 9.13 -3.43
N LYS A 280 21.85 10.27 -2.76
CA LYS A 280 21.69 11.57 -3.47
C LYS A 280 22.91 12.05 -4.27
N LYS A 281 24.14 11.62 -3.93
CA LYS A 281 25.34 12.08 -4.65
C LYS A 281 25.58 11.35 -5.98
N LEU A 282 25.17 10.06 -6.08
CA LEU A 282 25.51 9.23 -7.24
C LEU A 282 24.65 9.55 -8.48
N LEU A 283 23.35 9.84 -8.29
CA LEU A 283 22.45 10.18 -9.41
C LEU A 283 22.76 11.55 -10.00
N PHE A 284 23.16 12.53 -9.17
CA PHE A 284 23.52 13.86 -9.64
C PHE A 284 24.85 13.85 -10.42
N THR A 285 25.83 13.04 -9.99
CA THR A 285 27.10 12.86 -10.72
C THR A 285 26.94 12.12 -12.03
N ILE A 286 26.07 11.13 -12.11
CA ILE A 286 25.77 10.40 -13.38
C ILE A 286 25.04 11.34 -14.34
N LEU A 287 24.08 12.15 -13.88
CA LEU A 287 23.36 13.10 -14.71
C LEU A 287 24.29 14.24 -15.21
N LEU A 288 25.26 14.66 -14.39
CA LEU A 288 26.26 15.67 -14.80
C LEU A 288 27.32 15.12 -15.77
N ALA A 289 27.57 13.81 -15.72
CA ALA A 289 28.53 13.14 -16.61
C ALA A 289 27.93 12.74 -17.97
N THR A 290 26.59 12.86 -18.14
CA THR A 290 25.87 12.56 -19.40
C THR A 290 25.44 13.84 -20.16
N PHE A 291 25.78 15.03 -19.64
CA PHE A 291 25.70 16.31 -20.33
C PHE A 291 27.09 16.91 -20.54
#